data_6f2687434a0f85710506ce91509f66b9
#
_entry.id   6f2687434a0f85710506ce91509f66b9
#
_cell.length_a   1.000
_cell.length_b   1.000
_cell.length_c   1.000
_cell.angle_alpha   90.00
_cell.angle_beta   90.00
_cell.angle_gamma   90.00
#
_symmetry.space_group_name_H-M   'P 1'
#
loop_
_entity.id
_entity.type
_entity.pdbx_description
1 polymer ?
#
loop_
_entity_poly.entity_id
_entity_poly.type
_entity_poly.pdbx_seq_one_letter_code
_entity_poly.pdbx_strand_id
1 'polypeptide(L)'
;LSSDENTADFWKKYEADLAECQETKVVHMGDVDFFVEIYVKNPQLIIFGGGHVSQPVAKIGKMLGFHVTVMDDREDFVTSERFPDADRLIKGSYDELSDKIPAYENAYYVIVTRGHLGDSACARQILRRPYTYLGMIGSKNKVKLTREKLLGEGFSEEQLNSIHAPIGLPIGGH
;
A
#
# COMPACT_ATOMS: atom_id res chain seq x y z
N LEU A 1 -34.20 4.56 -8.34
CA LEU A 1 -34.12 5.54 -7.26
C LEU A 1 -34.78 6.81 -7.76
N SER A 2 -35.90 7.16 -7.18
CA SER A 2 -36.68 8.34 -7.54
C SER A 2 -35.96 9.59 -7.07
N SER A 3 -35.81 10.55 -7.97
CA SER A 3 -35.15 11.84 -7.75
C SER A 3 -36.14 12.88 -7.19
N ASP A 4 -36.87 12.54 -6.14
CA ASP A 4 -37.70 13.51 -5.45
C ASP A 4 -36.86 14.37 -4.50
N GLU A 5 -37.05 15.71 -4.52
CA GLU A 5 -36.39 16.64 -3.59
C GLU A 5 -36.53 16.23 -2.12
N ASN A 6 -37.64 15.60 -1.78
CA ASN A 6 -37.93 15.05 -0.45
C ASN A 6 -36.98 13.91 -0.04
N THR A 7 -36.48 13.13 -1.00
CA THR A 7 -35.51 12.04 -0.76
C THR A 7 -34.12 12.60 -0.46
N ALA A 8 -33.71 13.67 -1.13
CA ALA A 8 -32.41 14.29 -0.92
C ALA A 8 -32.30 14.95 0.47
N ASP A 9 -33.36 15.61 0.94
CA ASP A 9 -33.39 16.22 2.27
C ASP A 9 -33.45 15.17 3.38
N PHE A 10 -34.13 14.02 3.14
CA PHE A 10 -34.12 12.89 4.05
C PHE A 10 -32.69 12.35 4.27
N TRP A 11 -31.93 12.11 3.19
CA TRP A 11 -30.57 11.60 3.30
C TRP A 11 -29.61 12.60 3.96
N LYS A 12 -29.71 13.89 3.65
CA LYS A 12 -28.88 14.93 4.26
C LYS A 12 -28.98 14.97 5.78
N LYS A 13 -30.15 14.63 6.33
CA LYS A 13 -30.37 14.60 7.78
C LYS A 13 -29.54 13.54 8.49
N TYR A 14 -29.28 12.41 7.84
CA TYR A 14 -28.64 11.22 8.45
C TYR A 14 -27.25 10.92 7.89
N GLU A 15 -26.85 11.56 6.81
CA GLU A 15 -25.61 11.28 6.08
C GLU A 15 -24.36 11.41 6.98
N ALA A 16 -24.28 12.45 7.80
CA ALA A 16 -23.14 12.67 8.68
C ALA A 16 -22.98 11.56 9.71
N ASP A 17 -24.07 11.17 10.38
CA ASP A 17 -24.07 10.15 11.42
C ASP A 17 -23.79 8.75 10.83
N LEU A 18 -24.33 8.47 9.62
CA LEU A 18 -24.09 7.21 8.92
C LEU A 18 -22.65 7.09 8.40
N ALA A 19 -22.04 8.20 7.98
CA ALA A 19 -20.65 8.25 7.52
C ALA A 19 -19.62 7.97 8.64
N GLU A 20 -19.99 8.22 9.90
CA GLU A 20 -19.13 7.90 11.06
C GLU A 20 -19.17 6.42 11.47
N CYS A 21 -20.05 5.60 10.89
CA CYS A 21 -20.11 4.17 11.19
C CYS A 21 -18.84 3.46 10.74
N GLN A 22 -18.19 2.74 11.64
CA GLN A 22 -16.96 1.97 11.40
C GLN A 22 -17.17 0.45 11.37
N GLU A 23 -18.39 0.00 11.61
CA GLU A 23 -18.77 -1.42 11.63
C GLU A 23 -20.15 -1.63 10.98
N THR A 24 -20.36 -2.82 10.42
CA THR A 24 -21.65 -3.21 9.87
C THR A 24 -22.63 -3.45 11.01
N LYS A 25 -23.69 -2.64 11.08
CA LYS A 25 -24.71 -2.70 12.15
C LYS A 25 -26.03 -2.07 11.74
N VAL A 26 -27.05 -2.31 12.54
CA VAL A 26 -28.28 -1.53 12.49
C VAL A 26 -28.10 -0.28 13.36
N VAL A 27 -28.41 0.88 12.79
CA VAL A 27 -28.36 2.19 13.46
C VAL A 27 -29.78 2.72 13.58
N HIS A 28 -30.22 2.98 14.81
CA HIS A 28 -31.55 3.55 15.10
C HIS A 28 -31.45 5.07 15.19
N MET A 29 -32.17 5.78 14.32
CA MET A 29 -32.18 7.25 14.27
C MET A 29 -33.62 7.80 14.28
N GLY A 30 -34.10 8.13 15.46
CA GLY A 30 -35.50 8.51 15.65
C GLY A 30 -36.43 7.35 15.34
N ASP A 31 -37.35 7.53 14.40
CA ASP A 31 -38.32 6.50 13.99
C ASP A 31 -37.84 5.68 12.78
N VAL A 32 -36.55 5.76 12.41
CA VAL A 32 -36.02 5.09 11.24
C VAL A 32 -34.84 4.21 11.63
N ASP A 33 -34.83 2.98 11.12
CA ASP A 33 -33.73 2.02 11.26
C ASP A 33 -32.97 1.93 9.95
N PHE A 34 -31.64 2.12 10.05
CA PHE A 34 -30.72 1.98 8.93
C PHE A 34 -29.87 0.72 9.11
N PHE A 35 -29.86 -0.17 8.12
CA PHE A 35 -28.85 -1.19 8.03
C PHE A 35 -27.63 -0.60 7.29
N VAL A 36 -26.54 -0.40 8.03
CA VAL A 36 -25.28 0.13 7.49
C VAL A 36 -24.34 -1.03 7.23
N GLU A 37 -23.95 -1.22 5.98
CA GLU A 37 -22.96 -2.20 5.57
C GLU A 37 -21.67 -1.50 5.15
N ILE A 38 -20.56 -1.86 5.83
CA ILE A 38 -19.26 -1.25 5.57
C ILE A 38 -18.49 -2.08 4.55
N TYR A 39 -18.26 -1.51 3.37
CA TYR A 39 -17.40 -2.06 2.35
C TYR A 39 -16.01 -1.44 2.43
N VAL A 40 -15.09 -2.14 3.08
CA VAL A 40 -13.68 -1.74 3.09
C VAL A 40 -12.96 -2.39 1.91
N LYS A 41 -12.36 -1.58 1.05
CA LYS A 41 -11.49 -2.12 0.00
C LYS A 41 -10.31 -2.82 0.65
N ASN A 42 -9.97 -4.03 0.22
CA ASN A 42 -8.79 -4.75 0.70
C ASN A 42 -7.56 -3.86 0.60
N PRO A 43 -6.76 -3.78 1.67
CA PRO A 43 -5.53 -3.01 1.64
C PRO A 43 -4.59 -3.58 0.57
N GLN A 44 -3.84 -2.68 -0.08
CA GLN A 44 -2.96 -3.03 -1.19
C GLN A 44 -1.54 -3.24 -0.69
N LEU A 45 -1.02 -4.46 -0.76
CA LEU A 45 0.39 -4.75 -0.49
C LEU A 45 1.15 -4.83 -1.81
N ILE A 46 2.03 -3.87 -2.06
CA ILE A 46 2.83 -3.79 -3.27
C ILE A 46 4.30 -4.06 -2.91
N ILE A 47 4.85 -5.14 -3.43
CA ILE A 47 6.21 -5.61 -3.15
C ILE A 47 7.08 -5.38 -4.38
N PHE A 48 8.13 -4.59 -4.23
CA PHE A 48 9.15 -4.36 -5.27
C PHE A 48 10.35 -5.25 -5.04
N GLY A 49 10.58 -6.16 -5.97
CA GLY A 49 11.58 -7.22 -5.93
C GLY A 49 10.95 -8.59 -5.69
N GLY A 50 11.15 -9.52 -6.63
CA GLY A 50 10.63 -10.91 -6.57
C GLY A 50 11.62 -11.90 -5.94
N GLY A 51 12.52 -11.44 -5.06
CA GLY A 51 13.53 -12.26 -4.40
C GLY A 51 12.96 -13.20 -3.32
N HIS A 52 13.86 -13.86 -2.59
CA HIS A 52 13.48 -14.83 -1.56
C HIS A 52 12.71 -14.22 -0.39
N VAL A 53 13.01 -12.97 0.00
CA VAL A 53 12.31 -12.27 1.08
C VAL A 53 10.87 -11.94 0.71
N SER A 54 10.62 -11.66 -0.56
CA SER A 54 9.29 -11.27 -1.06
C SER A 54 8.28 -12.41 -1.00
N GLN A 55 8.72 -13.66 -1.16
CA GLN A 55 7.82 -14.82 -1.18
C GLN A 55 7.07 -15.00 0.16
N PRO A 56 7.74 -15.09 1.32
CA PRO A 56 7.04 -15.18 2.60
C PRO A 56 6.24 -13.91 2.92
N VAL A 57 6.71 -12.73 2.53
CA VAL A 57 5.96 -11.46 2.73
C VAL A 57 4.65 -11.49 1.94
N ALA A 58 4.68 -11.90 0.67
CA ALA A 58 3.49 -12.05 -0.16
C ALA A 58 2.49 -13.04 0.43
N LYS A 59 2.97 -14.22 0.85
CA LYS A 59 2.14 -15.27 1.46
C LYS A 59 1.46 -14.78 2.75
N ILE A 60 2.21 -14.14 3.65
CA ILE A 60 1.66 -13.60 4.90
C ILE A 60 0.67 -12.47 4.58
N GLY A 61 0.99 -11.58 3.63
CA GLY A 61 0.09 -10.53 3.18
C GLY A 61 -1.26 -11.08 2.71
N LYS A 62 -1.27 -12.17 1.94
CA LYS A 62 -2.52 -12.85 1.54
C LYS A 62 -3.29 -13.41 2.73
N MET A 63 -2.62 -14.04 3.68
CA MET A 63 -3.26 -14.56 4.88
C MET A 63 -3.91 -13.47 5.73
N LEU A 64 -3.38 -12.25 5.67
CA LEU A 64 -3.91 -11.06 6.35
C LEU A 64 -4.97 -10.29 5.54
N GLY A 65 -5.38 -10.80 4.37
CA GLY A 65 -6.43 -10.21 3.54
C GLY A 65 -5.99 -9.08 2.62
N PHE A 66 -4.68 -8.88 2.43
CA PHE A 66 -4.19 -7.92 1.44
C PHE A 66 -4.44 -8.38 0.00
N HIS A 67 -4.70 -7.42 -0.88
CA HIS A 67 -4.51 -7.60 -2.31
C HIS A 67 -3.01 -7.45 -2.61
N VAL A 68 -2.36 -8.54 -3.00
CA VAL A 68 -0.90 -8.62 -3.13
C VAL A 68 -0.48 -8.44 -4.59
N THR A 69 0.34 -7.43 -4.83
CA THR A 69 1.03 -7.19 -6.11
C THR A 69 2.54 -7.35 -5.93
N VAL A 70 3.19 -8.11 -6.80
CA VAL A 70 4.67 -8.23 -6.84
C VAL A 70 5.18 -7.69 -8.16
N MET A 71 6.21 -6.84 -8.11
CA MET A 71 6.86 -6.27 -9.29
C MET A 71 8.37 -6.49 -9.24
N ASP A 72 8.95 -6.96 -10.34
CA ASP A 72 10.41 -7.07 -10.54
C ASP A 72 10.75 -6.74 -12.00
N ASP A 73 11.96 -6.28 -12.25
CA ASP A 73 12.48 -5.98 -13.58
C ASP A 73 12.88 -7.25 -14.36
N ARG A 74 12.97 -8.39 -13.66
CA ARG A 74 13.32 -9.71 -14.22
C ARG A 74 12.09 -10.59 -14.31
N GLU A 75 11.84 -11.13 -15.50
CA GLU A 75 10.67 -11.98 -15.78
C GLU A 75 10.62 -13.24 -14.91
N ASP A 76 11.75 -13.93 -14.74
CA ASP A 76 11.86 -15.17 -13.94
C ASP A 76 11.59 -14.96 -12.45
N PHE A 77 11.47 -13.71 -11.99
CA PHE A 77 11.23 -13.36 -10.60
C PHE A 77 9.78 -12.98 -10.29
N VAL A 78 8.92 -12.87 -11.32
CA VAL A 78 7.48 -12.56 -11.19
C VAL A 78 6.62 -13.62 -11.86
N THR A 79 6.80 -14.87 -11.44
CA THR A 79 6.05 -16.01 -11.97
C THR A 79 5.06 -16.57 -10.95
N SER A 80 4.00 -17.24 -11.43
CA SER A 80 2.99 -17.86 -10.58
C SER A 80 3.54 -19.00 -9.73
N GLU A 81 4.61 -19.66 -10.18
CA GLU A 81 5.29 -20.71 -9.41
C GLU A 81 5.98 -20.12 -8.17
N ARG A 82 6.53 -18.90 -8.28
CA ARG A 82 7.19 -18.22 -7.17
C ARG A 82 6.20 -17.55 -6.21
N PHE A 83 5.09 -17.07 -6.75
CA PHE A 83 4.06 -16.31 -6.03
C PHE A 83 2.66 -16.84 -6.33
N PRO A 84 2.34 -18.08 -5.93
CA PRO A 84 1.07 -18.72 -6.27
C PRO A 84 -0.15 -18.00 -5.67
N ASP A 85 0.06 -17.28 -4.58
CA ASP A 85 -1.01 -16.58 -3.86
C ASP A 85 -1.12 -15.08 -4.22
N ALA A 86 -0.22 -14.53 -5.07
CA ALA A 86 -0.28 -13.12 -5.44
C ALA A 86 -1.44 -12.85 -6.41
N ASP A 87 -2.14 -11.73 -6.20
CA ASP A 87 -3.24 -11.32 -7.08
C ASP A 87 -2.75 -10.73 -8.39
N ARG A 88 -1.56 -10.14 -8.37
CA ARG A 88 -0.99 -9.50 -9.56
C ARG A 88 0.53 -9.62 -9.59
N LEU A 89 1.05 -10.02 -10.74
CA LEU A 89 2.47 -10.12 -11.03
C LEU A 89 2.82 -9.15 -12.16
N ILE A 90 3.82 -8.32 -11.95
CA ILE A 90 4.18 -7.26 -12.91
C ILE A 90 5.66 -7.37 -13.23
N LYS A 91 5.98 -7.64 -14.50
CA LYS A 91 7.32 -7.39 -15.05
C LYS A 91 7.42 -5.94 -15.50
N GLY A 92 8.46 -5.24 -15.09
CA GLY A 92 8.72 -3.88 -15.56
C GLY A 92 9.83 -3.17 -14.81
N SER A 93 10.33 -2.10 -15.41
CA SER A 93 11.29 -1.22 -14.76
C SER A 93 10.66 -0.54 -13.53
N TYR A 94 11.44 -0.40 -12.47
CA TYR A 94 10.99 0.33 -11.28
C TYR A 94 10.74 1.83 -11.55
N ASP A 95 11.27 2.37 -12.64
CA ASP A 95 10.97 3.75 -13.08
C ASP A 95 9.57 3.90 -13.70
N GLU A 96 8.93 2.78 -14.11
CA GLU A 96 7.58 2.74 -14.69
C GLU A 96 6.47 2.44 -13.68
N LEU A 97 6.75 2.54 -12.38
CA LEU A 97 5.80 2.21 -11.31
C LEU A 97 4.49 2.97 -11.47
N SER A 98 4.56 4.25 -11.74
CA SER A 98 3.37 5.11 -11.84
C SER A 98 2.45 4.75 -13.00
N ASP A 99 2.99 4.18 -14.06
CA ASP A 99 2.23 3.76 -15.24
C ASP A 99 1.60 2.37 -15.05
N LYS A 100 2.25 1.52 -14.26
CA LYS A 100 1.86 0.12 -14.08
C LYS A 100 0.98 -0.11 -12.85
N ILE A 101 1.09 0.73 -11.82
CA ILE A 101 0.39 0.55 -10.54
C ILE A 101 -0.37 1.84 -10.20
N PRO A 102 -1.71 1.78 -10.14
CA PRO A 102 -2.52 2.92 -9.68
C PRO A 102 -2.11 3.41 -8.29
N ALA A 103 -2.42 4.65 -7.96
CA ALA A 103 -2.29 5.16 -6.61
C ALA A 103 -3.48 4.68 -5.76
N TYR A 104 -3.18 4.22 -4.54
CA TYR A 104 -4.19 3.77 -3.58
C TYR A 104 -3.94 4.45 -2.23
N GLU A 105 -4.98 4.97 -1.60
CA GLU A 105 -4.92 5.57 -0.26
C GLU A 105 -4.46 4.55 0.81
N ASN A 106 -4.91 3.29 0.67
CA ASN A 106 -4.62 2.18 1.58
C ASN A 106 -3.47 1.29 1.08
N ALA A 107 -2.45 1.90 0.44
CA ALA A 107 -1.30 1.17 -0.06
C ALA A 107 -0.21 0.96 1.00
N TYR A 108 0.33 -0.24 1.04
CA TYR A 108 1.48 -0.66 1.83
C TYR A 108 2.59 -1.08 0.86
N TYR A 109 3.65 -0.31 0.82
CA TYR A 109 4.77 -0.55 -0.08
C TYR A 109 5.94 -1.20 0.64
N VAL A 110 6.49 -2.26 0.05
CA VAL A 110 7.66 -2.99 0.55
C VAL A 110 8.73 -3.01 -0.53
N ILE A 111 9.83 -2.32 -0.31
CA ILE A 111 10.97 -2.24 -1.23
C ILE A 111 12.02 -3.25 -0.78
N VAL A 112 12.19 -4.32 -1.56
CA VAL A 112 13.16 -5.41 -1.34
C VAL A 112 13.91 -5.72 -2.63
N THR A 113 14.25 -4.68 -3.40
CA THR A 113 14.92 -4.82 -4.69
C THR A 113 16.39 -5.20 -4.54
N ARG A 114 16.98 -5.66 -5.65
CA ARG A 114 18.40 -5.92 -5.72
C ARG A 114 19.18 -4.62 -5.98
N GLY A 115 19.85 -4.11 -4.98
CA GLY A 115 20.71 -2.93 -5.09
C GLY A 115 20.00 -1.61 -4.79
N HIS A 116 20.80 -0.57 -4.62
CA HIS A 116 20.33 0.75 -4.19
C HIS A 116 19.65 1.57 -5.30
N LEU A 117 19.91 1.24 -6.57
CA LEU A 117 19.32 1.97 -7.71
C LEU A 117 17.82 1.69 -7.82
N GLY A 118 17.42 0.42 -7.74
CA GLY A 118 16.01 0.02 -7.73
C GLY A 118 15.24 0.58 -6.52
N ASP A 119 15.87 0.55 -5.34
CA ASP A 119 15.27 1.10 -4.13
C ASP A 119 14.99 2.60 -4.26
N SER A 120 15.97 3.36 -4.77
CA SER A 120 15.81 4.81 -4.99
C SER A 120 14.73 5.12 -6.03
N ALA A 121 14.67 4.33 -7.11
CA ALA A 121 13.65 4.50 -8.16
C ALA A 121 12.23 4.27 -7.61
N CYS A 122 12.03 3.20 -6.84
CA CYS A 122 10.76 2.93 -6.18
C CYS A 122 10.40 4.04 -5.17
N ALA A 123 11.30 4.36 -4.24
CA ALA A 123 11.04 5.34 -3.19
C ALA A 123 10.69 6.72 -3.77
N ARG A 124 11.40 7.18 -4.79
CA ARG A 124 11.14 8.44 -5.50
C ARG A 124 9.71 8.57 -6.00
N GLN A 125 9.16 7.51 -6.55
CA GLN A 125 7.80 7.53 -7.11
C GLN A 125 6.75 7.37 -6.03
N ILE A 126 7.03 6.55 -5.00
CA ILE A 126 6.09 6.31 -3.89
C ILE A 126 5.92 7.57 -3.03
N LEU A 127 7.01 8.29 -2.74
CA LEU A 127 6.96 9.54 -1.96
C LEU A 127 6.15 10.68 -2.61
N ARG A 128 5.72 10.52 -3.86
CA ARG A 128 4.90 11.48 -4.62
C ARG A 128 3.43 11.05 -4.73
N ARG A 129 3.01 10.01 -4.02
CA ARG A 129 1.66 9.46 -4.06
C ARG A 129 1.16 9.13 -2.65
N PRO A 130 -0.14 8.95 -2.44
CA PRO A 130 -0.66 8.50 -1.16
C PRO A 130 -0.16 7.08 -0.82
N TYR A 131 0.07 6.83 0.45
CA TYR A 131 0.36 5.50 1.01
C TYR A 131 0.12 5.48 2.52
N THR A 132 -0.21 4.29 3.04
CA THR A 132 -0.33 4.06 4.49
C THR A 132 1.01 3.65 5.10
N TYR A 133 1.84 2.91 4.34
CA TYR A 133 3.12 2.40 4.83
C TYR A 133 4.14 2.32 3.69
N LEU A 134 5.39 2.66 3.99
CA LEU A 134 6.53 2.48 3.10
C LEU A 134 7.70 1.90 3.88
N GLY A 135 8.05 0.63 3.62
CA GLY A 135 9.19 -0.04 4.21
C GLY A 135 10.27 -0.38 3.16
N MET A 136 11.53 -0.25 3.52
CA MET A 136 12.66 -0.56 2.65
C MET A 136 13.70 -1.44 3.36
N ILE A 137 14.06 -2.58 2.75
CA ILE A 137 15.14 -3.42 3.25
C ILE A 137 16.49 -2.79 2.92
N GLY A 138 17.44 -2.93 3.81
CA GLY A 138 18.81 -2.51 3.55
C GLY A 138 19.66 -2.42 4.81
N SER A 139 20.98 -2.55 4.63
CA SER A 139 21.92 -2.19 5.67
C SER A 139 21.88 -0.69 5.97
N LYS A 140 22.33 -0.29 7.15
CA LYS A 140 22.42 1.14 7.52
C LYS A 140 23.14 1.99 6.47
N ASN A 141 24.19 1.45 5.85
CA ASN A 141 24.93 2.14 4.79
C ASN A 141 24.09 2.30 3.51
N LYS A 142 23.36 1.26 3.09
CA LYS A 142 22.47 1.32 1.93
C LYS A 142 21.35 2.33 2.13
N VAL A 143 20.75 2.35 3.31
CA VAL A 143 19.71 3.32 3.68
C VAL A 143 20.24 4.74 3.61
N LYS A 144 21.46 4.98 4.18
CA LYS A 144 22.12 6.29 4.15
C LYS A 144 22.33 6.78 2.71
N LEU A 145 22.89 5.95 1.83
CA LEU A 145 23.12 6.30 0.42
C LEU A 145 21.82 6.63 -0.33
N THR A 146 20.76 5.86 -0.07
CA THR A 146 19.45 6.12 -0.66
C THR A 146 18.88 7.47 -0.18
N ARG A 147 19.00 7.77 1.12
CA ARG A 147 18.56 9.06 1.68
C ARG A 147 19.33 10.24 1.08
N GLU A 148 20.65 10.17 1.04
CA GLU A 148 21.50 11.22 0.46
C GLU A 148 21.11 11.51 -1.00
N LYS A 149 20.85 10.47 -1.78
CA LYS A 149 20.40 10.61 -3.17
C LYS A 149 19.04 11.30 -3.26
N LEU A 150 18.06 10.88 -2.48
CA LEU A 150 16.71 11.45 -2.50
C LEU A 150 16.71 12.90 -1.99
N LEU A 151 17.53 13.24 -0.98
CA LEU A 151 17.74 14.63 -0.55
C LEU A 151 18.30 15.49 -1.69
N GLY A 152 19.28 14.97 -2.43
CA GLY A 152 19.83 15.64 -3.60
C GLY A 152 18.82 15.83 -4.75
N GLU A 153 17.76 15.04 -4.78
CA GLU A 153 16.64 15.14 -5.72
C GLU A 153 15.51 16.05 -5.22
N GLY A 154 15.66 16.68 -4.04
CA GLY A 154 14.74 17.68 -3.49
C GLY A 154 13.63 17.13 -2.58
N PHE A 155 13.69 15.88 -2.15
CA PHE A 155 12.78 15.35 -1.12
C PHE A 155 13.15 15.92 0.26
N SER A 156 12.14 16.19 1.10
CA SER A 156 12.37 16.72 2.44
C SER A 156 12.80 15.62 3.42
N GLU A 157 13.48 16.03 4.50
CA GLU A 157 13.80 15.12 5.61
C GLU A 157 12.52 14.47 6.21
N GLU A 158 11.41 15.21 6.28
CA GLU A 158 10.14 14.69 6.76
C GLU A 158 9.64 13.54 5.90
N GLN A 159 9.65 13.71 4.57
CA GLN A 159 9.29 12.64 3.63
C GLN A 159 10.21 11.43 3.77
N LEU A 160 11.50 11.63 3.96
CA LEU A 160 12.44 10.52 4.13
C LEU A 160 12.31 9.82 5.49
N ASN A 161 11.86 10.53 6.52
CA ASN A 161 11.59 9.95 7.84
C ASN A 161 10.32 9.09 7.87
N SER A 162 9.41 9.26 6.91
CA SER A 162 8.25 8.36 6.74
C SER A 162 8.60 6.98 6.16
N ILE A 163 9.83 6.81 5.64
CA ILE A 163 10.32 5.52 5.16
C ILE A 163 10.82 4.69 6.35
N HIS A 164 10.19 3.54 6.61
CA HIS A 164 10.68 2.58 7.60
C HIS A 164 11.88 1.82 7.04
N ALA A 165 13.09 2.31 7.31
CA ALA A 165 14.34 1.75 6.80
C ALA A 165 15.47 1.81 7.87
N PRO A 166 16.13 0.69 8.17
CA PRO A 166 15.85 -0.67 7.68
C PRO A 166 14.45 -1.15 8.08
N ILE A 167 13.78 -1.88 7.16
CA ILE A 167 12.48 -2.48 7.45
C ILE A 167 12.58 -3.53 8.55
N GLY A 168 11.57 -3.63 9.39
CA GLY A 168 11.48 -4.62 10.46
C GLY A 168 11.71 -4.02 11.84
N LEU A 169 11.21 -4.75 12.84
CA LEU A 169 11.34 -4.38 14.25
C LEU A 169 12.66 -4.92 14.84
N PRO A 170 13.30 -4.21 15.78
CA PRO A 170 14.48 -4.69 16.48
C PRO A 170 14.08 -5.74 17.53
N ILE A 171 13.92 -7.00 17.11
CA ILE A 171 13.50 -8.11 17.99
C ILE A 171 14.68 -8.90 18.58
N GLY A 172 15.91 -8.41 18.47
CA GLY A 172 17.10 -9.07 19.03
C GLY A 172 17.55 -10.33 18.29
N GLY A 173 17.19 -10.48 17.02
CA GLY A 173 17.72 -11.55 16.16
C GLY A 173 19.22 -11.34 15.90
N HIS A 174 20.01 -12.41 16.07
CA HIS A 174 21.44 -12.46 15.79
C HIS A 174 21.71 -13.03 14.42
#